data_e1b30da0fc399ce43893caa667797436
#
_entry.id   e1b30da0fc399ce43893caa667797436
#
_cell.length_a   1.000
_cell.length_b   1.000
_cell.length_c   1.000
_cell.angle_alpha   90.00
_cell.angle_beta   90.00
_cell.angle_gamma   90.00
#
_symmetry.space_group_name_H-M   'P 1'
#
loop_
_entity.id
_entity.type
_entity.pdbx_description
1 polymer ?
#
loop_
_entity_poly.entity_id
_entity_poly.type
_entity_poly.pdbx_seq_one_letter_code
_entity_poly.pdbx_strand_id
1 'polypeptide(L)'
;DRLNNNIIKKLVVSNNIKTANALAIASIRETVEETGLILGRKARIVSHINDDDENNGITIMSKRNLIPDLAKLSYLGRAITPTFSPIRFHARFFMADAKDLTGKIKTTSELVEIKWIPLKTATKLPMADVTEFMINELLEYNGDISSIKRMLKNRPMFTWKMGKQWITRK
;
A
#
# COMPACT_ATOMS: atom_id res chain seq x y z
N ASP A 1 2.83 14.53 -9.41
CA ASP A 1 3.68 13.89 -8.38
C ASP A 1 4.24 12.58 -8.92
N ARG A 2 5.39 12.14 -8.46
CA ARG A 2 6.04 10.92 -8.97
C ARG A 2 6.60 10.12 -7.83
N LEU A 3 6.48 8.81 -7.93
CA LEU A 3 7.24 7.90 -7.10
C LEU A 3 8.74 8.11 -7.27
N ASN A 4 9.49 7.85 -6.20
CA ASN A 4 10.94 7.83 -6.27
C ASN A 4 11.41 6.80 -7.32
N ASN A 5 12.39 7.17 -8.16
CA ASN A 5 12.93 6.30 -9.21
C ASN A 5 13.41 4.94 -8.70
N ASN A 6 13.93 4.89 -7.47
CA ASN A 6 14.34 3.62 -6.85
C ASN A 6 13.14 2.71 -6.54
N ILE A 7 11.98 3.27 -6.23
CA ILE A 7 10.74 2.50 -6.03
C ILE A 7 10.25 1.98 -7.38
N ILE A 8 10.23 2.83 -8.42
CA ILE A 8 9.76 2.45 -9.76
C ILE A 8 10.51 1.23 -10.29
N LYS A 9 11.84 1.22 -10.15
CA LYS A 9 12.69 0.08 -10.58
C LYS A 9 12.35 -1.22 -9.84
N LYS A 10 11.93 -1.13 -8.58
CA LYS A 10 11.63 -2.30 -7.72
C LYS A 10 10.21 -2.83 -7.88
N LEU A 11 9.29 -2.05 -8.44
CA LEU A 11 7.89 -2.46 -8.64
C LEU A 11 7.72 -3.53 -9.74
N VAL A 12 8.78 -3.79 -10.52
CA VAL A 12 8.75 -4.80 -11.60
C VAL A 12 7.62 -4.54 -12.59
N VAL A 13 7.57 -3.32 -13.09
CA VAL A 13 6.61 -2.86 -14.10
C VAL A 13 7.33 -2.41 -15.36
N SER A 14 8.44 -3.07 -15.71
CA SER A 14 9.28 -2.76 -16.88
C SER A 14 9.73 -1.28 -16.91
N ASN A 15 10.01 -0.69 -15.75
CA ASN A 15 10.31 0.74 -15.57
C ASN A 15 9.22 1.69 -16.11
N ASN A 16 8.01 1.22 -16.33
CA ASN A 16 6.91 2.06 -16.77
C ASN A 16 6.42 2.96 -15.64
N ILE A 17 6.76 4.23 -15.73
CA ILE A 17 6.44 5.25 -14.71
C ILE A 17 4.91 5.42 -14.55
N LYS A 18 4.16 5.37 -15.65
CA LYS A 18 2.69 5.50 -15.61
C LYS A 18 2.08 4.36 -14.81
N THR A 19 2.46 3.12 -15.09
CA THR A 19 1.99 1.94 -14.37
C THR A 19 2.42 1.98 -12.91
N ALA A 20 3.66 2.37 -12.61
CA ALA A 20 4.15 2.50 -11.25
C ALA A 20 3.34 3.51 -10.43
N ASN A 21 3.08 4.70 -11.00
CA ASN A 21 2.28 5.74 -10.36
C ASN A 21 0.81 5.28 -10.20
N ALA A 22 0.24 4.61 -11.19
CA ALA A 22 -1.13 4.09 -11.11
C ALA A 22 -1.30 3.10 -9.95
N LEU A 23 -0.35 2.17 -9.75
CA LEU A 23 -0.36 1.24 -8.62
C LEU A 23 -0.27 1.96 -7.27
N ALA A 24 0.56 2.99 -7.18
CA ALA A 24 0.70 3.79 -5.96
C ALA A 24 -0.55 4.64 -5.68
N ILE A 25 -1.14 5.23 -6.71
CA ILE A 25 -2.40 5.98 -6.59
C ILE A 25 -3.52 5.04 -6.15
N ALA A 26 -3.61 3.85 -6.76
CA ALA A 26 -4.60 2.85 -6.37
C ALA A 26 -4.48 2.48 -4.88
N SER A 27 -3.26 2.26 -4.36
CA SER A 27 -3.09 1.93 -2.94
C SER A 27 -3.56 3.05 -2.00
N ILE A 28 -3.37 4.32 -2.38
CA ILE A 28 -3.89 5.47 -1.60
C ILE A 28 -5.40 5.55 -1.73
N ARG A 29 -5.96 5.37 -2.94
CA ARG A 29 -7.39 5.38 -3.20
C ARG A 29 -8.11 4.35 -2.33
N GLU A 30 -7.67 3.09 -2.38
CA GLU A 30 -8.22 2.00 -1.56
C GLU A 30 -8.14 2.31 -0.05
N THR A 31 -7.00 2.88 0.41
CA THR A 31 -6.88 3.30 1.81
C THR A 31 -7.94 4.32 2.19
N VAL A 32 -8.22 5.30 1.33
CA VAL A 32 -9.26 6.31 1.59
C VAL A 32 -10.65 5.67 1.63
N GLU A 33 -10.95 4.83 0.65
CA GLU A 33 -12.25 4.16 0.51
C GLU A 33 -12.53 3.23 1.69
N GLU A 34 -11.56 2.40 2.06
CA GLU A 34 -11.74 1.39 3.10
C GLU A 34 -11.63 1.95 4.52
N THR A 35 -10.80 2.97 4.76
CA THR A 35 -10.49 3.41 6.13
C THR A 35 -10.86 4.84 6.45
N GLY A 36 -11.07 5.68 5.44
CA GLY A 36 -11.25 7.13 5.59
C GLY A 36 -9.96 7.90 5.87
N LEU A 37 -8.81 7.22 5.95
CA LEU A 37 -7.49 7.84 6.13
C LEU A 37 -6.92 8.27 4.78
N ILE A 38 -6.33 9.45 4.73
CA ILE A 38 -5.89 10.10 3.51
C ILE A 38 -4.40 10.38 3.54
N LEU A 39 -3.63 9.78 2.65
CA LEU A 39 -2.26 10.16 2.36
C LEU A 39 -2.26 11.15 1.20
N GLY A 40 -2.42 12.43 1.53
CA GLY A 40 -2.60 13.47 0.53
C GLY A 40 -1.83 14.76 0.84
N ARG A 41 -1.54 15.51 -0.20
CA ARG A 41 -0.99 16.86 -0.10
C ARG A 41 -1.91 17.87 -0.76
N LYS A 42 -1.87 19.11 -0.27
CA LYS A 42 -2.65 20.21 -0.85
C LYS A 42 -2.22 20.46 -2.30
N ALA A 43 -3.21 20.66 -3.17
CA ALA A 43 -3.00 21.09 -4.54
C ALA A 43 -4.14 22.01 -4.97
N ARG A 44 -3.82 22.97 -5.82
CA ARG A 44 -4.86 23.76 -6.48
C ARG A 44 -5.47 22.89 -7.58
N ILE A 45 -6.70 22.43 -7.36
CA ILE A 45 -7.43 21.64 -8.35
C ILE A 45 -8.21 22.62 -9.20
N VAL A 46 -7.87 22.68 -10.49
CA VAL A 46 -8.49 23.61 -11.44
C VAL A 46 -9.85 23.08 -11.92
N SER A 47 -10.02 21.75 -11.93
CA SER A 47 -11.30 21.09 -12.20
C SER A 47 -11.48 19.95 -11.23
N HIS A 48 -12.61 19.90 -10.53
CA HIS A 48 -12.97 18.72 -9.76
C HIS A 48 -13.24 17.57 -10.72
N ILE A 49 -12.75 16.39 -10.34
CA ILE A 49 -13.11 15.16 -11.05
C ILE A 49 -14.59 14.96 -10.76
N ASN A 50 -15.42 15.17 -11.76
CA ASN A 50 -16.82 14.79 -11.72
C ASN A 50 -16.87 13.28 -11.96
N ASP A 51 -16.62 12.51 -10.92
CA ASP A 51 -16.92 11.09 -10.88
C ASP A 51 -18.27 10.98 -10.15
N ASP A 52 -19.21 10.29 -10.76
CA ASP A 52 -20.54 10.06 -10.17
C ASP A 52 -20.45 9.18 -8.90
N ASP A 53 -19.30 8.52 -8.69
CA ASP A 53 -19.04 7.78 -7.48
C ASP A 53 -18.47 8.67 -6.37
N GLU A 54 -19.37 9.11 -5.48
CA GLU A 54 -19.01 9.91 -4.31
C GLU A 54 -18.12 9.16 -3.29
N ASN A 55 -18.09 7.84 -3.33
CA ASN A 55 -17.26 7.00 -2.45
C ASN A 55 -15.86 6.77 -3.02
N ASN A 56 -15.62 7.11 -4.28
CA ASN A 56 -14.29 7.00 -4.87
C ASN A 56 -13.27 7.85 -4.11
N GLY A 57 -12.19 7.24 -3.66
CA GLY A 57 -11.17 7.87 -2.82
C GLY A 57 -10.53 9.10 -3.47
N ILE A 58 -10.37 9.11 -4.80
CA ILE A 58 -9.84 10.28 -5.53
C ILE A 58 -10.85 11.42 -5.54
N THR A 59 -12.14 11.12 -5.71
CA THR A 59 -13.22 12.11 -5.61
C THR A 59 -13.28 12.73 -4.22
N ILE A 60 -13.19 11.91 -3.16
CA ILE A 60 -13.12 12.37 -1.76
C ILE A 60 -11.92 13.30 -1.55
N MET A 61 -10.75 12.97 -2.08
CA MET A 61 -9.55 13.80 -1.98
C MET A 61 -9.70 15.11 -2.74
N SER A 62 -10.20 15.05 -3.98
CA SER A 62 -10.43 16.22 -4.84
C SER A 62 -11.37 17.24 -4.19
N LYS A 63 -12.50 16.80 -3.61
CA LYS A 63 -13.44 17.66 -2.86
C LYS A 63 -12.77 18.39 -1.68
N ARG A 64 -11.62 17.89 -1.18
CA ARG A 64 -10.83 18.50 -0.10
C ARG A 64 -9.61 19.28 -0.59
N ASN A 65 -9.49 19.48 -1.89
CA ASN A 65 -8.32 20.08 -2.54
C ASN A 65 -7.01 19.32 -2.22
N LEU A 66 -7.11 17.98 -2.18
CA LEU A 66 -6.00 17.08 -1.97
C LEU A 66 -5.74 16.23 -3.21
N ILE A 67 -4.47 15.93 -3.44
CA ILE A 67 -4.03 14.90 -4.39
C ILE A 67 -3.19 13.86 -3.67
N PRO A 68 -3.09 12.61 -4.18
CA PRO A 68 -2.24 11.57 -3.59
C PRO A 68 -0.79 12.03 -3.41
N ASP A 69 -0.23 11.84 -2.22
CA ASP A 69 1.18 12.17 -1.93
C ASP A 69 2.08 10.95 -2.12
N LEU A 70 2.47 10.69 -3.36
CA LEU A 70 3.32 9.54 -3.70
C LEU A 70 4.72 9.63 -3.11
N ALA A 71 5.19 10.82 -2.73
CA ALA A 71 6.51 11.01 -2.12
C ALA A 71 6.59 10.42 -0.71
N LYS A 72 5.45 10.27 -0.04
CA LYS A 72 5.34 9.69 1.31
C LYS A 72 5.22 8.17 1.31
N LEU A 73 4.94 7.55 0.17
CA LEU A 73 4.90 6.10 0.06
C LEU A 73 6.30 5.49 0.07
N SER A 74 6.38 4.33 0.67
CA SER A 74 7.55 3.47 0.61
C SER A 74 7.12 2.09 0.15
N TYR A 75 7.88 1.49 -0.76
CA TYR A 75 7.60 0.16 -1.25
C TYR A 75 8.17 -0.88 -0.28
N LEU A 76 7.32 -1.75 0.22
CA LEU A 76 7.70 -2.82 1.14
C LEU A 76 8.11 -4.09 0.41
N GLY A 77 7.26 -4.59 -0.48
CA GLY A 77 7.48 -5.83 -1.19
C GLY A 77 6.32 -6.19 -2.11
N ARG A 78 6.38 -7.40 -2.66
CA ARG A 78 5.33 -7.92 -3.54
C ARG A 78 5.01 -9.37 -3.24
N ALA A 79 3.82 -9.78 -3.63
CA ALA A 79 3.41 -11.18 -3.58
C ALA A 79 2.77 -11.59 -4.91
N ILE A 80 2.96 -12.84 -5.25
CA ILE A 80 2.33 -13.45 -6.42
C ILE A 80 1.57 -14.69 -5.94
N THR A 81 0.27 -14.75 -6.22
CA THR A 81 -0.53 -15.94 -5.93
C THR A 81 0.03 -17.18 -6.60
N PRO A 82 -0.09 -18.35 -5.97
CA PRO A 82 0.37 -19.61 -6.53
C PRO A 82 -0.24 -19.90 -7.90
N THR A 83 0.46 -20.67 -8.72
CA THR A 83 0.01 -21.03 -10.07
C THR A 83 -1.26 -21.90 -10.09
N PHE A 84 -1.53 -22.61 -9.00
CA PHE A 84 -2.73 -23.43 -8.83
C PHE A 84 -3.95 -22.65 -8.32
N SER A 85 -3.77 -21.36 -7.97
CA SER A 85 -4.87 -20.52 -7.52
C SER A 85 -5.80 -20.17 -8.71
N PRO A 86 -7.12 -20.32 -8.56
CA PRO A 86 -8.08 -19.99 -9.62
C PRO A 86 -8.04 -18.51 -10.02
N ILE A 87 -7.72 -17.65 -9.07
CA ILE A 87 -7.54 -16.21 -9.30
C ILE A 87 -6.10 -15.84 -8.95
N ARG A 88 -5.42 -15.18 -9.89
CA ARG A 88 -4.02 -14.80 -9.72
C ARG A 88 -3.88 -13.30 -9.54
N PHE A 89 -3.24 -12.93 -8.44
CA PHE A 89 -2.86 -11.55 -8.14
C PHE A 89 -1.36 -11.38 -8.16
N HIS A 90 -0.93 -10.21 -8.56
CA HIS A 90 0.42 -9.72 -8.34
C HIS A 90 0.34 -8.45 -7.48
N ALA A 91 0.21 -8.65 -6.19
CA ALA A 91 0.07 -7.58 -5.21
C ALA A 91 1.39 -6.84 -4.97
N ARG A 92 1.33 -5.52 -4.78
CA ARG A 92 2.44 -4.67 -4.34
C ARG A 92 2.05 -4.03 -3.03
N PHE A 93 2.91 -4.18 -2.03
CA PHE A 93 2.70 -3.66 -0.70
C PHE A 93 3.46 -2.35 -0.53
N PHE A 94 2.72 -1.33 -0.17
CA PHE A 94 3.27 -0.03 0.19
C PHE A 94 3.07 0.22 1.67
N MET A 95 3.87 1.11 2.22
CA MET A 95 3.73 1.60 3.59
C MET A 95 3.84 3.12 3.61
N ALA A 96 3.15 3.74 4.56
CA ALA A 96 3.24 5.16 4.87
C ALA A 96 3.36 5.33 6.38
N ASP A 97 3.95 6.44 6.81
CA ASP A 97 3.97 6.80 8.23
C ASP A 97 2.59 7.34 8.63
N ALA A 98 2.06 6.86 9.75
CA ALA A 98 0.75 7.29 10.25
C ALA A 98 0.68 8.81 10.52
N LYS A 99 1.81 9.46 10.86
CA LYS A 99 1.88 10.91 11.04
C LYS A 99 1.65 11.72 9.75
N ASP A 100 1.83 11.10 8.58
CA ASP A 100 1.60 11.73 7.28
C ASP A 100 0.14 11.56 6.82
N LEU A 101 -0.68 10.82 7.57
CA LEU A 101 -2.09 10.61 7.27
C LEU A 101 -2.97 11.71 7.88
N THR A 102 -4.03 12.03 7.16
CA THR A 102 -5.12 12.90 7.63
C THR A 102 -6.45 12.17 7.54
N GLY A 103 -7.53 12.81 7.98
CA GLY A 103 -8.84 12.17 7.99
C GLY A 103 -9.13 11.48 9.33
N LYS A 104 -10.22 10.73 9.36
CA LYS A 104 -10.66 9.95 10.54
C LYS A 104 -11.02 8.56 10.09
N ILE A 105 -10.66 7.58 10.89
CA ILE A 105 -11.11 6.20 10.69
C ILE A 105 -12.63 6.18 10.68
N LYS A 106 -13.21 5.55 9.68
CA LYS A 106 -14.65 5.30 9.57
C LYS A 106 -14.87 3.86 9.11
N THR A 107 -15.88 3.22 9.66
CA THR A 107 -16.35 1.94 9.16
C THR A 107 -16.92 2.09 7.75
N THR A 108 -16.77 1.06 6.95
CA THR A 108 -17.30 0.99 5.58
C THR A 108 -18.17 -0.25 5.43
N SER A 109 -18.78 -0.44 4.27
CA SER A 109 -19.51 -1.68 3.97
C SER A 109 -18.61 -2.93 3.93
N GLU A 110 -17.32 -2.75 3.68
CA GLU A 110 -16.35 -3.84 3.53
C GLU A 110 -15.62 -4.15 4.85
N LEU A 111 -15.38 -3.14 5.69
CA LEU A 111 -14.63 -3.28 6.94
C LEU A 111 -15.47 -2.84 8.14
N VAL A 112 -15.87 -3.79 8.96
CA VAL A 112 -16.77 -3.58 10.12
C VAL A 112 -16.04 -2.94 11.30
N GLU A 113 -14.76 -3.30 11.51
CA GLU A 113 -13.95 -2.79 12.62
C GLU A 113 -12.56 -2.39 12.13
N ILE A 114 -12.24 -1.10 12.26
CA ILE A 114 -10.93 -0.55 11.90
C ILE A 114 -10.31 0.08 13.13
N LYS A 115 -9.12 -0.39 13.49
CA LYS A 115 -8.37 0.13 14.65
C LYS A 115 -6.87 0.05 14.42
N TRP A 116 -6.14 0.90 15.13
CA TRP A 116 -4.69 0.80 15.22
C TRP A 116 -4.30 -0.39 16.09
N ILE A 117 -3.45 -1.25 15.57
CA ILE A 117 -3.00 -2.46 16.26
C ILE A 117 -1.46 -2.43 16.32
N PRO A 118 -0.85 -2.61 17.50
CA PRO A 118 0.59 -2.77 17.61
C PRO A 118 1.06 -3.95 16.76
N LEU A 119 2.16 -3.79 16.00
CA LEU A 119 2.67 -4.83 15.09
C LEU A 119 2.85 -6.19 15.78
N LYS A 120 3.40 -6.21 17.00
CA LYS A 120 3.56 -7.45 17.79
C LYS A 120 2.24 -8.13 18.14
N THR A 121 1.16 -7.38 18.24
CA THR A 121 -0.18 -7.92 18.51
C THR A 121 -0.83 -8.38 17.21
N ALA A 122 -0.58 -7.66 16.11
CA ALA A 122 -1.14 -7.97 14.79
C ALA A 122 -0.79 -9.39 14.33
N THR A 123 0.45 -9.88 14.57
CA THR A 123 0.87 -11.24 14.19
C THR A 123 0.13 -12.37 14.93
N LYS A 124 -0.61 -12.04 15.99
CA LYS A 124 -1.44 -13.01 16.71
C LYS A 124 -2.87 -13.11 16.20
N LEU A 125 -3.24 -12.25 15.25
CA LEU A 125 -4.57 -12.23 14.66
C LEU A 125 -4.63 -13.15 13.43
N PRO A 126 -5.79 -13.76 13.16
CA PRO A 126 -6.00 -14.48 11.91
C PRO A 126 -5.81 -13.55 10.72
N MET A 127 -4.96 -13.90 9.79
CA MET A 127 -4.72 -13.15 8.56
C MET A 127 -4.18 -14.04 7.46
N ALA A 128 -4.18 -13.52 6.23
CA ALA A 128 -3.53 -14.19 5.12
C ALA A 128 -2.02 -14.28 5.37
N ASP A 129 -1.41 -15.42 5.02
CA ASP A 129 0.01 -15.69 5.20
C ASP A 129 0.94 -14.64 4.56
N VAL A 130 0.53 -14.09 3.42
CA VAL A 130 1.26 -12.99 2.79
C VAL A 130 1.23 -11.71 3.64
N THR A 131 0.13 -11.44 4.31
CA THR A 131 0.00 -10.28 5.21
C THR A 131 0.86 -10.48 6.45
N GLU A 132 0.80 -11.65 7.05
CA GLU A 132 1.65 -12.03 8.16
C GLU A 132 3.14 -11.90 7.80
N PHE A 133 3.54 -12.41 6.64
CA PHE A 133 4.89 -12.26 6.13
C PHE A 133 5.33 -10.79 6.04
N MET A 134 4.48 -9.92 5.46
CA MET A 134 4.81 -8.49 5.32
C MET A 134 4.87 -7.77 6.67
N ILE A 135 4.05 -8.15 7.64
CA ILE A 135 4.11 -7.61 9.01
C ILE A 135 5.41 -8.06 9.70
N ASN A 136 5.81 -9.32 9.54
CA ASN A 136 7.07 -9.82 10.09
C ASN A 136 8.29 -9.09 9.49
N GLU A 137 8.28 -8.77 8.19
CA GLU A 137 9.29 -7.91 7.57
C GLU A 137 9.37 -6.52 8.24
N LEU A 138 8.24 -5.96 8.66
CA LEU A 138 8.23 -4.69 9.40
C LEU A 138 8.76 -4.84 10.83
N LEU A 139 8.47 -5.96 11.49
CA LEU A 139 8.91 -6.24 12.85
C LEU A 139 10.44 -6.40 12.96
N GLU A 140 11.09 -6.97 11.95
CA GLU A 140 12.56 -7.08 11.90
C GLU A 140 13.26 -5.71 12.09
N TYR A 141 12.58 -4.63 11.75
CA TYR A 141 13.07 -3.25 11.88
C TYR A 141 12.31 -2.44 12.94
N ASN A 142 11.65 -3.12 13.88
CA ASN A 142 10.81 -2.48 14.92
C ASN A 142 9.77 -1.48 14.37
N GLY A 143 9.33 -1.65 13.12
CA GLY A 143 8.41 -0.73 12.46
C GLY A 143 9.00 0.65 12.13
N ASP A 144 10.31 0.86 12.33
CA ASP A 144 10.96 2.13 11.97
C ASP A 144 11.07 2.26 10.44
N ILE A 145 10.21 3.10 9.88
CA ILE A 145 10.13 3.34 8.42
C ILE A 145 11.48 3.82 7.86
N SER A 146 12.24 4.60 8.61
CA SER A 146 13.53 5.11 8.16
C SER A 146 14.57 3.99 8.04
N SER A 147 14.60 3.08 9.01
CA SER A 147 15.44 1.87 8.96
C SER A 147 14.99 0.94 7.85
N ILE A 148 13.69 0.70 7.71
CA ILE A 148 13.12 -0.11 6.63
C ILE A 148 13.51 0.47 5.27
N LYS A 149 13.42 1.78 5.06
CA LYS A 149 13.84 2.45 3.81
C LYS A 149 15.30 2.21 3.47
N ARG A 150 16.19 2.24 4.46
CA ARG A 150 17.63 2.05 4.29
C ARG A 150 18.01 0.59 4.07
N MET A 151 17.47 -0.29 4.88
CA MET A 151 17.90 -1.69 4.97
C MET A 151 17.27 -2.57 3.88
N LEU A 152 16.06 -2.28 3.43
CA LEU A 152 15.43 -3.03 2.36
C LEU A 152 15.97 -2.60 0.97
N LYS A 153 17.28 -2.75 0.76
CA LYS A 153 17.86 -2.62 -0.59
C LYS A 153 17.23 -3.65 -1.53
N ASN A 154 17.03 -4.87 -1.04
CA ASN A 154 16.44 -5.98 -1.76
C ASN A 154 15.04 -6.26 -1.21
N ARG A 155 14.02 -5.93 -2.00
CA ARG A 155 12.63 -6.07 -1.57
C ARG A 155 12.16 -7.51 -1.67
N PRO A 156 11.42 -8.01 -0.67
CA PRO A 156 10.95 -9.38 -0.70
C PRO A 156 9.88 -9.57 -1.77
N MET A 157 9.93 -10.72 -2.40
CA MET A 157 8.85 -11.28 -3.19
C MET A 157 8.40 -12.58 -2.55
N PHE A 158 7.15 -12.61 -2.11
CA PHE A 158 6.50 -13.77 -1.53
C PHE A 158 5.70 -14.51 -2.59
N THR A 159 5.82 -15.81 -2.63
CA THR A 159 4.98 -16.68 -3.45
C THR A 159 4.97 -18.10 -2.88
N TRP A 160 4.20 -18.98 -3.51
CA TRP A 160 4.19 -20.41 -3.21
C TRP A 160 4.71 -21.20 -4.40
N LYS A 161 5.58 -22.18 -4.12
CA LYS A 161 6.04 -23.15 -5.11
C LYS A 161 5.94 -24.55 -4.50
N MET A 162 5.34 -25.49 -5.23
CA MET A 162 5.19 -26.88 -4.79
C MET A 162 4.65 -27.03 -3.35
N GLY A 163 3.63 -26.25 -2.99
CA GLY A 163 3.01 -26.27 -1.66
C GLY A 163 3.84 -25.65 -0.53
N LYS A 164 4.99 -25.00 -0.82
CA LYS A 164 5.85 -24.34 0.17
C LYS A 164 5.97 -22.85 -0.10
N GLN A 165 6.09 -22.07 0.95
CA GLN A 165 6.41 -20.66 0.85
C GLN A 165 7.78 -20.46 0.19
N TRP A 166 7.81 -19.54 -0.77
CA TRP A 166 9.03 -19.23 -1.50
C TRP A 166 9.28 -17.72 -1.48
N ILE A 167 10.39 -17.33 -0.85
CA ILE A 167 10.76 -15.93 -0.69
C ILE A 167 12.01 -15.67 -1.49
N THR A 168 11.97 -14.63 -2.32
CA THR A 168 13.17 -14.12 -3.02
C THR A 168 13.34 -12.64 -2.70
N ARG A 169 14.58 -12.18 -2.64
CA ARG A 169 14.91 -10.78 -2.40
C ARG A 169 15.73 -10.25 -3.59
N LYS A 170 15.26 -9.17 -4.22
CA LYS A 170 15.92 -8.52 -5.37
C LYS A 170 15.90 -7.00 -5.23
#